data_4f4a2d42cb128ccc08293900486293f5
#
_entry.id   4f4a2d42cb128ccc08293900486293f5
#
_cell.length_a   1.000
_cell.length_b   1.000
_cell.length_c   1.000
_cell.angle_alpha   90.00
_cell.angle_beta   90.00
_cell.angle_gamma   90.00
#
_symmetry.space_group_name_H-M   'P 1'
#
loop_
_entity.id
_entity.type
_entity.pdbx_description
1 polymer ?
#
loop_
_entity_poly.entity_id
_entity_poly.type
_entity_poly.pdbx_seq_one_letter_code
_entity_poly.pdbx_strand_id
1 'polypeptide(L)'
;IGTSAEGMTTSSVYAGQPVVEGEFVYATAGRTLYKIKALDGNVAVQQVMDGKDRFGTIPPTIAGDTIYVALDGGMVEAFNKDTLAKKWTLGGLSAGGQNSCPVLVSEGRVYTGFYDSEPGAQNYVFLTTAGKRVWSYENAGGFYWAGAVAVGDYIFVGTDDGADGSKSMTGSLLMLDAKTGRLLDKWDGLCGDVRSTICYDKATDAFCFTTKGGWFCSVKTGKTSDGWQLRTGSKWTLKLENGTSTAQAMSTSTPVVYNGRAYIGVRGTAQFSEYGGHSLTVVDFASHTIAYRVQTQGYPQTSGILTTAYEETTSYVYVYFVDNYTPGKLRVLRDKAGQTRADYVTEESGMDTPYVLFTPSGKDAQYAICSPVVDSYGVMYFKNDSAKLMAFGPSVTLEITRQPDKTQYRAGEVFDPAGMQVDLVYANGLRRDVTKYVQWSEDPLTEEDAAIDIRFPYVRYHDQDSEESGRLTNVKTQTPTASVRLTVEPGTVENGRIGMLTWAYDIKTGSLTISGEFENGQKLAVAYYDQNGRMVQVKLLTQAQTLAAVENGARIRLFLLDQDNQPVCRAMTVKR
;
A
#
# COMPACT_ATOMS: atom_id res chain seq x y z
N ILE A 1 -8.46 2.10 -6.29
CA ILE A 1 -7.68 2.96 -7.18
C ILE A 1 -8.05 2.57 -8.59
N GLY A 2 -8.44 3.53 -9.40
CA GLY A 2 -8.64 3.33 -10.82
C GLY A 2 -9.89 2.56 -11.17
N THR A 3 -11.05 3.20 -11.07
CA THR A 3 -12.12 2.94 -12.01
C THR A 3 -11.59 3.35 -13.39
N SER A 4 -11.80 2.50 -14.39
CA SER A 4 -11.43 2.73 -15.78
C SER A 4 -11.50 4.21 -16.16
N ALA A 5 -10.34 4.83 -16.42
CA ALA A 5 -10.32 6.08 -17.16
C ALA A 5 -10.96 5.81 -18.54
N GLU A 6 -11.85 6.68 -18.98
CA GLU A 6 -12.52 6.57 -20.26
C GLU A 6 -11.54 6.20 -21.38
N GLY A 7 -11.79 5.11 -22.08
CA GLY A 7 -11.02 4.65 -23.22
C GLY A 7 -9.99 3.56 -22.97
N MET A 8 -9.88 2.99 -21.76
CA MET A 8 -9.01 1.84 -21.49
C MET A 8 -9.80 0.54 -21.45
N THR A 9 -9.36 -0.46 -22.22
CA THR A 9 -9.87 -1.82 -22.09
C THR A 9 -9.47 -2.39 -20.73
N THR A 10 -10.33 -3.16 -20.11
CA THR A 10 -10.20 -3.71 -18.74
C THR A 10 -8.91 -4.52 -18.48
N SER A 11 -8.17 -4.89 -19.52
CA SER A 11 -6.92 -5.65 -19.44
C SER A 11 -5.65 -4.79 -19.28
N SER A 12 -5.74 -3.47 -19.21
CA SER A 12 -4.57 -2.57 -19.21
C SER A 12 -4.47 -1.64 -18.00
N VAL A 13 -5.33 -1.78 -17.00
CA VAL A 13 -5.31 -0.92 -15.80
C VAL A 13 -4.78 -1.72 -14.61
N TYR A 14 -3.50 -2.00 -14.61
CA TYR A 14 -2.84 -2.52 -13.43
C TYR A 14 -2.47 -1.37 -12.49
N ALA A 15 -2.76 -1.53 -11.19
CA ALA A 15 -2.18 -0.63 -10.20
C ALA A 15 -0.66 -0.85 -10.15
N GLY A 16 0.11 0.22 -10.14
CA GLY A 16 1.56 0.18 -10.00
C GLY A 16 1.99 -0.28 -8.63
N GLN A 17 3.23 -0.78 -8.54
CA GLN A 17 3.84 -1.09 -7.26
C GLN A 17 3.85 0.18 -6.40
N PRO A 18 3.34 0.12 -5.16
CA PRO A 18 3.27 1.31 -4.30
C PRO A 18 4.64 1.66 -3.72
N VAL A 19 4.76 2.91 -3.27
CA VAL A 19 5.81 3.39 -2.36
C VAL A 19 5.16 4.17 -1.23
N VAL A 20 5.72 4.08 -0.03
CA VAL A 20 5.19 4.75 1.17
C VAL A 20 6.17 5.80 1.65
N GLU A 21 5.68 6.98 1.95
CA GLU A 21 6.43 8.02 2.67
C GLU A 21 5.52 8.81 3.60
N GLY A 22 5.87 8.83 4.87
CA GLY A 22 5.08 9.48 5.91
C GLY A 22 3.65 8.94 5.96
N GLU A 23 2.68 9.84 5.89
CA GLU A 23 1.25 9.53 5.97
C GLU A 23 0.61 9.16 4.61
N PHE A 24 1.43 8.94 3.57
CA PHE A 24 0.91 8.74 2.23
C PHE A 24 1.52 7.52 1.52
N VAL A 25 0.68 6.88 0.73
CA VAL A 25 1.05 5.87 -0.26
C VAL A 25 0.95 6.49 -1.64
N TYR A 26 1.99 6.30 -2.46
CA TYR A 26 2.03 6.76 -3.84
C TYR A 26 2.03 5.55 -4.76
N ALA A 27 1.18 5.58 -5.77
CA ALA A 27 1.07 4.51 -6.75
C ALA A 27 0.64 5.04 -8.11
N THR A 28 1.00 4.33 -9.16
CA THR A 28 0.51 4.60 -10.51
C THR A 28 -0.63 3.64 -10.88
N ALA A 29 -1.53 4.08 -11.75
CA ALA A 29 -2.46 3.20 -12.43
C ALA A 29 -2.68 3.72 -13.86
N GLY A 30 -2.18 2.99 -14.85
CA GLY A 30 -2.19 3.42 -16.24
C GLY A 30 -1.47 4.76 -16.44
N ARG A 31 -2.24 5.82 -16.71
CA ARG A 31 -1.72 7.18 -16.90
C ARG A 31 -1.89 8.10 -15.70
N THR A 32 -2.19 7.56 -14.52
CA THR A 32 -2.46 8.42 -13.36
C THR A 32 -1.53 8.06 -12.21
N LEU A 33 -0.89 9.08 -11.64
CA LEU A 33 -0.16 9.03 -10.39
C LEU A 33 -1.11 9.47 -9.26
N TYR A 34 -1.18 8.66 -8.19
CA TYR A 34 -2.03 8.89 -7.03
C TYR A 34 -1.20 9.14 -5.78
N LYS A 35 -1.65 10.09 -4.96
CA LYS A 35 -1.24 10.28 -3.56
C LYS A 35 -2.42 9.90 -2.68
N ILE A 36 -2.26 8.85 -1.88
CA ILE A 36 -3.33 8.20 -1.12
C ILE A 36 -3.00 8.33 0.35
N LYS A 37 -3.97 8.72 1.17
CA LYS A 37 -3.78 8.73 2.63
C LYS A 37 -3.66 7.30 3.15
N ALA A 38 -2.57 6.99 3.83
CA ALA A 38 -2.29 5.67 4.39
C ALA A 38 -3.35 5.25 5.44
N LEU A 39 -3.91 6.21 6.16
CA LEU A 39 -4.84 5.97 7.26
C LEU A 39 -6.22 5.50 6.81
N ASP A 40 -6.77 6.08 5.75
CA ASP A 40 -8.17 5.89 5.34
C ASP A 40 -8.34 5.41 3.89
N GLY A 41 -7.23 5.31 3.13
CA GLY A 41 -7.24 4.90 1.74
C GLY A 41 -7.82 5.94 0.76
N ASN A 42 -8.16 7.12 1.23
CA ASN A 42 -8.70 8.18 0.37
C ASN A 42 -7.62 8.80 -0.51
N VAL A 43 -7.98 9.06 -1.76
CA VAL A 43 -7.10 9.79 -2.69
C VAL A 43 -7.03 11.26 -2.27
N ALA A 44 -5.85 11.69 -1.84
CA ALA A 44 -5.62 13.08 -1.46
C ALA A 44 -5.39 13.97 -2.69
N VAL A 45 -4.59 13.48 -3.65
CA VAL A 45 -4.29 14.17 -4.92
C VAL A 45 -4.08 13.10 -5.99
N GLN A 46 -4.42 13.42 -7.23
CA GLN A 46 -4.08 12.62 -8.40
C GLN A 46 -3.61 13.52 -9.55
N GLN A 47 -2.73 12.98 -10.39
CA GLN A 47 -2.17 13.70 -11.54
C GLN A 47 -2.10 12.79 -12.75
N VAL A 48 -2.60 13.26 -13.88
CA VAL A 48 -2.45 12.57 -15.17
C VAL A 48 -1.03 12.78 -15.69
N MET A 49 -0.37 11.70 -16.09
CA MET A 49 0.97 11.67 -16.67
C MET A 49 0.88 11.78 -18.21
N ASP A 50 1.95 12.22 -18.86
CA ASP A 50 2.03 12.24 -20.33
C ASP A 50 2.21 10.83 -20.88
N GLY A 51 3.08 10.05 -20.25
CA GLY A 51 3.24 8.62 -20.49
C GLY A 51 2.28 7.75 -19.69
N LYS A 52 2.42 6.44 -19.85
CA LYS A 52 1.64 5.45 -19.09
C LYS A 52 2.55 4.43 -18.42
N ASP A 53 2.12 3.93 -17.27
CA ASP A 53 2.68 2.75 -16.66
C ASP A 53 2.04 1.51 -17.30
N ARG A 54 2.83 0.70 -17.97
CA ARG A 54 2.31 -0.44 -18.74
C ARG A 54 2.13 -1.70 -17.90
N PHE A 55 3.03 -1.96 -16.98
CA PHE A 55 3.04 -3.21 -16.20
C PHE A 55 2.83 -3.05 -14.71
N GLY A 56 2.93 -1.83 -14.18
CA GLY A 56 2.76 -1.57 -12.77
C GLY A 56 3.77 -2.29 -11.86
N THR A 57 4.91 -2.73 -12.38
CA THR A 57 5.94 -3.46 -11.62
C THR A 57 7.04 -2.55 -11.10
N ILE A 58 7.16 -1.36 -11.66
CA ILE A 58 8.18 -0.38 -11.28
C ILE A 58 7.56 0.67 -10.36
N PRO A 59 8.03 0.78 -9.10
CA PRO A 59 7.51 1.79 -8.19
C PRO A 59 7.98 3.18 -8.60
N PRO A 60 7.21 4.23 -8.26
CA PRO A 60 7.72 5.59 -8.24
C PRO A 60 8.92 5.69 -7.27
N THR A 61 9.87 6.57 -7.56
CA THR A 61 10.99 6.86 -6.66
C THR A 61 10.82 8.24 -6.04
N ILE A 62 10.87 8.31 -4.71
CA ILE A 62 10.75 9.56 -3.97
C ILE A 62 12.13 9.99 -3.51
N ALA A 63 12.50 11.24 -3.79
CA ALA A 63 13.72 11.85 -3.29
C ALA A 63 13.47 13.33 -2.97
N GLY A 64 13.58 13.68 -1.71
CA GLY A 64 13.28 15.03 -1.20
C GLY A 64 11.82 15.41 -1.46
N ASP A 65 11.60 16.48 -2.19
CA ASP A 65 10.28 17.00 -2.57
C ASP A 65 9.79 16.50 -3.95
N THR A 66 10.46 15.50 -4.53
CA THR A 66 10.22 15.08 -5.91
C THR A 66 9.92 13.58 -6.00
N ILE A 67 8.91 13.26 -6.80
CA ILE A 67 8.59 11.90 -7.24
C ILE A 67 9.04 11.77 -8.68
N TYR A 68 9.79 10.71 -8.98
CA TYR A 68 10.23 10.34 -10.32
C TYR A 68 9.49 9.07 -10.75
N VAL A 69 8.96 9.08 -11.96
CA VAL A 69 8.27 7.93 -12.55
C VAL A 69 8.90 7.61 -13.89
N ALA A 70 9.37 6.38 -14.04
CA ALA A 70 9.80 5.87 -15.33
C ALA A 70 8.62 5.18 -16.02
N LEU A 71 8.36 5.55 -17.27
CA LEU A 71 7.16 5.20 -18.02
C LEU A 71 7.48 4.55 -19.35
N ASP A 72 6.48 3.94 -19.94
CA ASP A 72 6.55 3.30 -21.26
C ASP A 72 7.08 4.25 -22.34
N GLY A 73 7.82 3.71 -23.31
CA GLY A 73 8.37 4.49 -24.41
C GLY A 73 9.61 5.33 -24.03
N GLY A 74 10.35 4.95 -23.01
CA GLY A 74 11.56 5.66 -22.58
C GLY A 74 11.26 7.08 -22.10
N MET A 75 10.28 7.22 -21.26
CA MET A 75 9.87 8.49 -20.68
C MET A 75 10.14 8.52 -19.17
N VAL A 76 10.60 9.65 -18.68
CA VAL A 76 10.70 9.94 -17.24
C VAL A 76 9.94 11.22 -16.94
N GLU A 77 9.11 11.18 -15.94
CA GLU A 77 8.39 12.35 -15.44
C GLU A 77 8.73 12.60 -13.96
N ALA A 78 8.80 13.88 -13.60
CA ALA A 78 9.02 14.30 -12.22
C ALA A 78 7.88 15.20 -11.74
N PHE A 79 7.47 14.97 -10.49
CA PHE A 79 6.35 15.64 -9.87
C PHE A 79 6.75 16.17 -8.48
N ASN A 80 6.13 17.25 -8.06
CA ASN A 80 6.20 17.65 -6.66
C ASN A 80 5.48 16.63 -5.78
N LYS A 81 6.13 16.16 -4.74
CA LYS A 81 5.60 15.10 -3.84
C LYS A 81 4.29 15.50 -3.15
N ASP A 82 4.14 16.77 -2.78
CA ASP A 82 3.00 17.19 -1.98
C ASP A 82 1.77 17.50 -2.83
N THR A 83 1.95 18.17 -3.94
CA THR A 83 0.87 18.65 -4.81
C THR A 83 0.64 17.79 -6.03
N LEU A 84 1.56 16.88 -6.37
CA LEU A 84 1.66 16.16 -7.63
C LEU A 84 1.75 17.06 -8.86
N ALA A 85 2.03 18.36 -8.69
CA ALA A 85 2.28 19.25 -9.80
C ALA A 85 3.51 18.77 -10.59
N LYS A 86 3.38 18.68 -11.92
CA LYS A 86 4.45 18.24 -12.80
C LYS A 86 5.59 19.26 -12.78
N LYS A 87 6.82 18.78 -12.53
CA LYS A 87 8.04 19.60 -12.58
C LYS A 87 8.64 19.59 -13.98
N TRP A 88 8.76 18.40 -14.58
CA TRP A 88 9.26 18.22 -15.94
C TRP A 88 8.90 16.85 -16.51
N THR A 89 9.00 16.72 -17.82
CA THR A 89 8.91 15.50 -18.59
C THR A 89 10.11 15.40 -19.52
N LEU A 90 10.72 14.23 -19.60
CA LEU A 90 11.73 13.90 -20.59
C LEU A 90 11.31 12.61 -21.32
N GLY A 91 11.10 12.68 -22.61
CA GLY A 91 10.74 11.56 -23.47
C GLY A 91 11.80 11.27 -24.53
N GLY A 92 11.55 10.23 -25.36
CA GLY A 92 12.42 9.88 -26.48
C GLY A 92 13.76 9.24 -26.06
N LEU A 93 13.80 8.67 -24.86
CA LEU A 93 15.00 7.98 -24.37
C LEU A 93 15.10 6.54 -24.90
N SER A 94 14.00 6.01 -25.45
CA SER A 94 13.93 4.69 -26.07
C SER A 94 12.85 4.69 -27.15
N ALA A 95 13.05 3.93 -28.22
CA ALA A 95 12.05 3.67 -29.24
C ALA A 95 11.18 2.45 -28.90
N GLY A 96 11.62 1.60 -27.98
CA GLY A 96 10.93 0.38 -27.57
C GLY A 96 9.78 0.62 -26.60
N GLY A 97 8.77 -0.23 -26.62
CA GLY A 97 7.53 -0.10 -25.88
C GLY A 97 7.50 -0.68 -24.46
N GLN A 98 8.53 -1.39 -24.03
CA GLN A 98 8.66 -1.94 -22.66
C GLN A 98 10.05 -1.65 -22.19
N ASN A 99 10.11 -1.25 -21.13
CA ASN A 99 10.15 -0.57 -20.02
C ASN A 99 11.42 -0.52 -19.24
N SER A 100 11.41 0.35 -18.58
CA SER A 100 12.18 1.09 -17.61
C SER A 100 12.68 0.26 -16.49
N CYS A 101 13.88 0.57 -16.12
CA CYS A 101 14.44 0.21 -14.84
C CYS A 101 13.86 1.13 -13.74
N PRO A 102 13.83 0.70 -12.48
CA PRO A 102 13.58 1.58 -11.36
C PRO A 102 14.49 2.81 -11.42
N VAL A 103 13.91 3.98 -11.15
CA VAL A 103 14.72 5.21 -11.07
C VAL A 103 15.55 5.16 -9.79
N LEU A 104 16.86 5.32 -9.93
CA LEU A 104 17.78 5.49 -8.81
C LEU A 104 18.07 6.98 -8.63
N VAL A 105 17.89 7.49 -7.42
CA VAL A 105 18.34 8.84 -7.07
C VAL A 105 19.43 8.75 -6.02
N SER A 106 20.60 9.29 -6.33
CA SER A 106 21.75 9.32 -5.43
C SER A 106 22.49 10.63 -5.56
N GLU A 107 22.77 11.32 -4.46
CA GLU A 107 23.53 12.57 -4.41
C GLU A 107 23.04 13.65 -5.42
N GLY A 108 21.71 13.78 -5.56
CA GLY A 108 21.12 14.75 -6.49
C GLY A 108 21.23 14.37 -7.98
N ARG A 109 21.53 13.09 -8.26
CA ARG A 109 21.62 12.53 -9.60
C ARG A 109 20.53 11.51 -9.80
N VAL A 110 19.94 11.47 -10.99
CA VAL A 110 18.82 10.60 -11.36
C VAL A 110 19.29 9.64 -12.46
N TYR A 111 19.24 8.34 -12.19
CA TYR A 111 19.68 7.31 -13.12
C TYR A 111 18.50 6.38 -13.46
N THR A 112 18.40 5.98 -14.72
CA THR A 112 17.48 4.93 -15.14
C THR A 112 17.92 4.32 -16.46
N GLY A 113 17.44 3.11 -16.76
CA GLY A 113 17.68 2.40 -17.98
C GLY A 113 16.39 2.04 -18.70
N PHE A 114 16.53 1.64 -19.96
CA PHE A 114 15.41 1.25 -20.82
C PHE A 114 15.77 0.02 -21.65
N TYR A 115 14.77 -0.80 -21.90
CA TYR A 115 14.88 -1.85 -22.87
C TYR A 115 14.79 -1.25 -24.27
N ASP A 116 15.92 -1.20 -24.95
CA ASP A 116 16.02 -0.78 -26.34
C ASP A 116 17.19 -1.53 -26.95
N SER A 117 16.90 -2.45 -27.85
CA SER A 117 17.89 -3.30 -28.54
C SER A 117 18.31 -2.73 -29.89
N GLU A 118 17.87 -1.53 -30.26
CA GLU A 118 18.31 -0.90 -31.49
C GLU A 118 19.81 -0.54 -31.42
N PRO A 119 20.59 -0.82 -32.47
CA PRO A 119 22.02 -0.49 -32.50
C PRO A 119 22.25 1.02 -32.23
N GLY A 120 23.15 1.32 -31.31
CA GLY A 120 23.48 2.68 -30.92
C GLY A 120 22.50 3.32 -29.90
N ALA A 121 21.55 2.55 -29.40
CA ALA A 121 20.62 3.05 -28.39
C ALA A 121 21.34 3.42 -27.09
N GLN A 122 21.21 4.67 -26.69
CA GLN A 122 21.78 5.22 -25.45
C GLN A 122 20.82 4.94 -24.28
N ASN A 123 20.72 3.68 -23.89
CA ASN A 123 19.63 3.11 -23.11
C ASN A 123 19.84 3.07 -21.59
N TYR A 124 20.96 3.62 -21.08
CA TYR A 124 21.09 3.96 -19.66
C TYR A 124 21.52 5.43 -19.54
N VAL A 125 20.83 6.20 -18.69
CA VAL A 125 21.00 7.64 -18.63
C VAL A 125 21.20 8.15 -17.22
N PHE A 126 21.98 9.23 -17.09
CA PHE A 126 22.04 10.09 -15.94
C PHE A 126 21.36 11.42 -16.28
N LEU A 127 20.42 11.84 -15.46
CA LEU A 127 19.73 13.12 -15.52
C LEU A 127 20.00 13.93 -14.26
N THR A 128 20.05 15.25 -14.42
CA THR A 128 19.94 16.15 -13.25
C THR A 128 18.54 16.07 -12.64
N THR A 129 18.38 16.53 -11.43
CA THR A 129 17.04 16.66 -10.79
C THR A 129 16.09 17.60 -11.55
N ALA A 130 16.62 18.43 -12.45
CA ALA A 130 15.85 19.28 -13.36
C ALA A 130 15.53 18.62 -14.72
N GLY A 131 15.79 17.31 -14.87
CA GLY A 131 15.46 16.56 -16.08
C GLY A 131 16.43 16.75 -17.26
N LYS A 132 17.59 17.36 -17.03
CA LYS A 132 18.59 17.52 -18.10
C LYS A 132 19.51 16.29 -18.16
N ARG A 133 19.61 15.65 -19.34
CA ARG A 133 20.55 14.55 -19.57
C ARG A 133 21.99 15.05 -19.47
N VAL A 134 22.81 14.35 -18.70
CA VAL A 134 24.24 14.65 -18.50
C VAL A 134 25.10 13.68 -19.32
N TRP A 135 24.85 12.38 -19.18
CA TRP A 135 25.48 11.36 -19.98
C TRP A 135 24.51 10.21 -20.27
N SER A 136 24.89 9.38 -21.21
CA SER A 136 24.22 8.12 -21.50
C SER A 136 25.22 7.02 -21.77
N TYR A 137 24.82 5.77 -21.56
CA TYR A 137 25.60 4.58 -21.81
C TYR A 137 24.83 3.66 -22.74
N GLU A 138 25.53 3.05 -23.71
CA GLU A 138 24.96 2.11 -24.64
C GLU A 138 25.22 0.67 -24.19
N ASN A 139 24.17 -0.16 -24.16
CA ASN A 139 24.25 -1.62 -24.09
C ASN A 139 23.41 -2.22 -25.22
N ALA A 140 23.98 -3.07 -26.06
CA ALA A 140 23.31 -3.60 -27.23
C ALA A 140 21.99 -4.33 -26.96
N GLY A 141 21.85 -4.95 -25.77
CA GLY A 141 20.63 -5.62 -25.35
C GLY A 141 19.69 -4.77 -24.50
N GLY A 142 20.10 -3.55 -24.17
CA GLY A 142 19.34 -2.67 -23.27
C GLY A 142 19.41 -3.06 -21.81
N PHE A 143 18.47 -2.46 -21.04
CA PHE A 143 18.29 -2.67 -19.62
C PHE A 143 16.81 -2.94 -19.37
N TYR A 144 16.48 -4.07 -18.77
CA TYR A 144 15.10 -4.49 -18.61
C TYR A 144 14.82 -4.87 -17.15
N TRP A 145 14.05 -4.06 -16.45
CA TRP A 145 13.72 -4.16 -15.02
C TRP A 145 14.91 -4.08 -14.05
N ALA A 146 16.13 -4.12 -14.53
CA ALA A 146 17.33 -4.12 -13.72
C ALA A 146 17.45 -2.81 -12.91
N GLY A 147 17.23 -2.90 -11.61
CA GLY A 147 17.53 -1.79 -10.72
C GLY A 147 19.03 -1.66 -10.49
N ALA A 148 19.51 -0.43 -10.42
CA ALA A 148 20.89 -0.11 -10.07
C ALA A 148 21.06 0.18 -8.60
N VAL A 149 22.30 0.07 -8.11
CA VAL A 149 22.71 0.59 -6.80
C VAL A 149 23.89 1.54 -6.95
N ALA A 150 23.86 2.64 -6.18
CA ALA A 150 24.97 3.58 -6.10
C ALA A 150 25.74 3.34 -4.78
N VAL A 151 27.04 3.20 -4.88
CA VAL A 151 27.94 3.12 -3.72
C VAL A 151 29.13 4.05 -3.95
N GLY A 152 29.21 5.14 -3.18
CA GLY A 152 30.15 6.21 -3.44
C GLY A 152 29.97 6.84 -4.84
N ASP A 153 31.07 6.98 -5.56
CA ASP A 153 31.09 7.53 -6.94
C ASP A 153 30.81 6.46 -8.03
N TYR A 154 30.21 5.32 -7.69
CA TYR A 154 30.03 4.20 -8.61
C TYR A 154 28.57 3.76 -8.72
N ILE A 155 28.16 3.38 -9.93
CA ILE A 155 26.87 2.78 -10.23
C ILE A 155 27.09 1.32 -10.65
N PHE A 156 26.32 0.42 -10.07
CA PHE A 156 26.29 -0.98 -10.44
C PHE A 156 24.92 -1.29 -11.03
N VAL A 157 24.91 -1.83 -12.26
CA VAL A 157 23.68 -2.16 -12.99
C VAL A 157 23.84 -3.41 -13.83
N GLY A 158 22.79 -4.22 -13.90
CA GLY A 158 22.75 -5.43 -14.73
C GLY A 158 22.28 -5.13 -16.15
N THR A 159 22.68 -5.95 -17.12
CA THR A 159 22.32 -5.81 -18.53
C THR A 159 21.41 -6.94 -19.02
N ASP A 160 20.70 -6.66 -20.12
CA ASP A 160 19.97 -7.61 -20.95
C ASP A 160 20.74 -7.87 -22.26
N ASP A 161 20.57 -9.05 -22.89
CA ASP A 161 21.18 -9.36 -24.19
C ASP A 161 20.27 -9.03 -25.38
N GLY A 162 19.06 -8.53 -25.10
CA GLY A 162 18.06 -8.18 -26.12
C GLY A 162 17.34 -9.38 -26.73
N ALA A 163 17.67 -10.60 -26.31
CA ALA A 163 17.01 -11.79 -26.79
C ALA A 163 15.68 -12.05 -26.12
N ASP A 164 14.76 -12.64 -26.85
CA ASP A 164 13.39 -12.86 -26.42
C ASP A 164 13.29 -13.96 -25.33
N GLY A 165 12.59 -13.66 -24.25
CA GLY A 165 12.10 -14.60 -23.23
C GLY A 165 13.04 -15.73 -22.83
N SER A 166 12.77 -16.92 -23.32
CA SER A 166 13.52 -18.15 -23.02
C SER A 166 14.87 -18.27 -23.74
N LYS A 167 15.19 -17.34 -24.63
CA LYS A 167 16.44 -17.34 -25.41
C LYS A 167 17.52 -16.45 -24.78
N SER A 168 17.22 -15.74 -23.71
CA SER A 168 18.22 -14.96 -22.98
C SER A 168 19.35 -15.85 -22.48
N MET A 169 20.55 -15.65 -23.00
CA MET A 169 21.71 -16.52 -22.76
C MET A 169 22.78 -15.85 -21.91
N THR A 170 22.93 -14.54 -22.00
CA THR A 170 24.03 -13.83 -21.35
C THR A 170 23.61 -12.48 -20.81
N GLY A 171 24.18 -12.12 -19.68
CA GLY A 171 24.07 -10.80 -19.07
C GLY A 171 25.42 -10.35 -18.54
N SER A 172 25.46 -9.14 -18.03
CA SER A 172 26.65 -8.59 -17.39
C SER A 172 26.29 -7.73 -16.20
N LEU A 173 27.17 -7.65 -15.22
CA LEU A 173 27.17 -6.60 -14.22
C LEU A 173 28.15 -5.51 -14.67
N LEU A 174 27.67 -4.28 -14.82
CA LEU A 174 28.49 -3.12 -15.13
C LEU A 174 28.82 -2.35 -13.86
N MET A 175 30.05 -1.85 -13.76
CA MET A 175 30.48 -0.85 -12.80
C MET A 175 30.80 0.43 -13.55
N LEU A 176 29.96 1.46 -13.40
CA LEU A 176 30.11 2.74 -14.08
C LEU A 176 30.55 3.84 -13.11
N ASP A 177 31.34 4.78 -13.61
CA ASP A 177 31.59 6.05 -12.92
C ASP A 177 30.29 6.88 -12.89
N ALA A 178 29.83 7.22 -11.72
CA ALA A 178 28.54 7.87 -11.52
C ALA A 178 28.47 9.29 -12.15
N LYS A 179 29.61 9.98 -12.29
CA LYS A 179 29.68 11.35 -12.82
C LYS A 179 29.80 11.39 -14.32
N THR A 180 30.53 10.45 -14.90
CA THR A 180 30.91 10.48 -16.32
C THR A 180 30.23 9.41 -17.18
N GLY A 181 29.64 8.38 -16.58
CA GLY A 181 29.10 7.22 -17.29
C GLY A 181 30.15 6.28 -17.85
N ARG A 182 31.44 6.53 -17.60
CA ARG A 182 32.53 5.70 -18.11
C ARG A 182 32.46 4.32 -17.45
N LEU A 183 32.54 3.27 -18.28
CA LEU A 183 32.71 1.90 -17.81
C LEU A 183 34.06 1.77 -17.09
N LEU A 184 34.03 1.36 -15.85
CA LEU A 184 35.20 1.13 -15.01
C LEU A 184 35.61 -0.34 -15.02
N ASP A 185 34.61 -1.23 -14.89
CA ASP A 185 34.83 -2.67 -14.91
C ASP A 185 33.52 -3.39 -15.27
N LYS A 186 33.62 -4.66 -15.65
CA LYS A 186 32.48 -5.50 -16.04
C LYS A 186 32.68 -6.94 -15.61
N TRP A 187 31.60 -7.55 -15.07
CA TRP A 187 31.53 -9.00 -14.96
C TRP A 187 30.64 -9.53 -16.07
N ASP A 188 31.30 -10.04 -17.10
CA ASP A 188 30.70 -10.51 -18.36
C ASP A 188 30.40 -12.00 -18.34
N GLY A 189 29.58 -12.46 -19.28
CA GLY A 189 29.31 -13.87 -19.48
C GLY A 189 28.46 -14.52 -18.39
N LEU A 190 27.63 -13.75 -17.71
CA LEU A 190 26.65 -14.29 -16.77
C LEU A 190 25.62 -15.13 -17.51
N CYS A 191 25.16 -16.20 -16.88
CA CYS A 191 24.15 -17.08 -17.46
C CYS A 191 22.76 -16.47 -17.37
N GLY A 192 22.30 -15.82 -18.45
CA GLY A 192 21.03 -15.12 -18.58
C GLY A 192 21.10 -13.65 -18.18
N ASP A 193 20.10 -12.88 -18.61
CA ASP A 193 19.97 -11.45 -18.30
C ASP A 193 19.94 -11.17 -16.80
N VAL A 194 20.44 -10.02 -16.42
CA VAL A 194 20.31 -9.51 -15.06
C VAL A 194 19.11 -8.57 -15.02
N ARG A 195 17.97 -9.07 -14.58
CA ARG A 195 16.71 -8.31 -14.46
C ARG A 195 16.29 -8.01 -13.02
N SER A 196 17.08 -8.47 -12.05
CA SER A 196 16.94 -8.08 -10.64
C SER A 196 17.64 -6.76 -10.35
N THR A 197 17.21 -6.08 -9.32
CA THR A 197 17.99 -4.96 -8.75
C THR A 197 19.29 -5.48 -8.18
N ILE A 198 20.37 -4.73 -8.34
CA ILE A 198 21.63 -5.02 -7.67
C ILE A 198 21.53 -4.62 -6.21
N CYS A 199 21.69 -5.57 -5.30
CA CYS A 199 21.68 -5.35 -3.86
C CYS A 199 23.10 -5.21 -3.33
N TYR A 200 23.30 -4.35 -2.34
CA TYR A 200 24.56 -4.23 -1.61
C TYR A 200 24.37 -4.65 -0.16
N ASP A 201 25.03 -5.73 0.24
CA ASP A 201 25.08 -6.19 1.63
C ASP A 201 26.26 -5.55 2.36
N LYS A 202 25.96 -4.62 3.28
CA LYS A 202 26.99 -3.93 4.07
C LYS A 202 27.75 -4.87 5.02
N ALA A 203 27.11 -5.93 5.50
CA ALA A 203 27.72 -6.85 6.47
C ALA A 203 28.85 -7.66 5.83
N THR A 204 28.68 -8.08 4.59
CA THR A 204 29.66 -8.86 3.83
C THR A 204 30.47 -8.03 2.83
N ASP A 205 30.13 -6.75 2.66
CA ASP A 205 30.70 -5.85 1.63
C ASP A 205 30.58 -6.44 0.22
N ALA A 206 29.40 -6.97 -0.11
CA ALA A 206 29.17 -7.69 -1.37
C ALA A 206 27.97 -7.14 -2.13
N PHE A 207 28.10 -7.11 -3.46
CA PHE A 207 27.02 -6.88 -4.40
C PHE A 207 26.39 -8.22 -4.78
N CYS A 208 25.07 -8.30 -4.73
CA CYS A 208 24.31 -9.52 -4.96
C CYS A 208 23.17 -9.28 -5.93
N PHE A 209 22.89 -10.25 -6.80
CA PHE A 209 21.82 -10.18 -7.77
C PHE A 209 21.48 -11.58 -8.32
N THR A 210 20.40 -11.68 -9.07
CA THR A 210 20.02 -12.92 -9.78
C THR A 210 20.02 -12.73 -11.28
N THR A 211 20.13 -13.83 -12.01
CA THR A 211 20.01 -13.85 -13.47
C THR A 211 18.83 -14.68 -13.93
N LYS A 212 18.33 -14.42 -15.14
CA LYS A 212 17.28 -15.22 -15.79
C LYS A 212 17.64 -16.68 -15.99
N GLY A 213 18.92 -17.00 -16.02
CA GLY A 213 19.40 -18.39 -16.05
C GLY A 213 19.22 -19.14 -14.74
N GLY A 214 18.62 -18.52 -13.71
CA GLY A 214 18.38 -19.15 -12.42
C GLY A 214 19.60 -19.19 -11.51
N TRP A 215 20.47 -18.19 -11.60
CA TRP A 215 21.69 -18.09 -10.79
C TRP A 215 21.61 -16.93 -9.81
N PHE A 216 22.11 -17.16 -8.63
CA PHE A 216 22.53 -16.12 -7.68
C PHE A 216 23.99 -15.79 -7.95
N CYS A 217 24.32 -14.51 -7.98
CA CYS A 217 25.66 -14.00 -8.21
C CYS A 217 26.06 -13.06 -7.09
N SER A 218 27.32 -13.13 -6.68
CA SER A 218 27.88 -12.20 -5.70
C SER A 218 29.31 -11.81 -6.04
N VAL A 219 29.67 -10.54 -5.80
CA VAL A 219 31.01 -9.99 -6.04
C VAL A 219 31.27 -8.84 -5.07
N LYS A 220 32.54 -8.67 -4.71
CA LYS A 220 33.03 -7.49 -3.95
C LYS A 220 33.79 -6.55 -4.87
N THR A 221 33.94 -5.31 -4.45
CA THR A 221 34.87 -4.37 -5.06
C THR A 221 36.21 -4.36 -4.34
N GLY A 222 37.22 -3.85 -5.02
CA GLY A 222 38.53 -3.65 -4.44
C GLY A 222 39.33 -2.58 -5.18
N LYS A 223 40.23 -1.92 -4.47
CA LYS A 223 41.10 -0.90 -5.05
C LYS A 223 42.35 -1.54 -5.62
N THR A 224 42.71 -1.17 -6.86
CA THR A 224 43.92 -1.54 -7.55
C THR A 224 44.75 -0.29 -7.88
N SER A 225 45.88 -0.43 -8.58
CA SER A 225 46.66 0.70 -9.14
C SER A 225 45.83 1.56 -10.07
N ASP A 226 44.90 0.94 -10.80
CA ASP A 226 44.10 1.58 -11.86
C ASP A 226 42.74 2.12 -11.33
N GLY A 227 42.50 1.99 -10.02
CA GLY A 227 41.28 2.45 -9.35
C GLY A 227 40.46 1.33 -8.75
N TRP A 228 39.20 1.58 -8.49
CA TRP A 228 38.26 0.58 -7.99
C TRP A 228 37.77 -0.34 -9.10
N GLN A 229 37.72 -1.63 -8.84
CA GLN A 229 37.29 -2.69 -9.74
C GLN A 229 36.51 -3.79 -9.03
N LEU A 230 35.82 -4.64 -9.79
CA LEU A 230 35.22 -5.88 -9.30
C LEU A 230 36.33 -6.89 -8.98
N ARG A 231 36.44 -7.32 -7.72
CA ARG A 231 37.49 -8.28 -7.32
C ARG A 231 37.23 -9.65 -7.90
N THR A 232 38.01 -10.04 -8.90
CA THR A 232 37.88 -11.33 -9.60
C THR A 232 37.86 -12.52 -8.65
N GLY A 233 38.74 -12.56 -7.66
CA GLY A 233 38.77 -13.64 -6.66
C GLY A 233 37.62 -13.67 -5.66
N SER A 234 36.71 -12.69 -5.69
CA SER A 234 35.50 -12.66 -4.87
C SER A 234 34.22 -12.99 -5.64
N LYS A 235 34.32 -13.17 -6.95
CA LYS A 235 33.18 -13.56 -7.81
C LYS A 235 32.79 -15.00 -7.53
N TRP A 236 31.52 -15.21 -7.19
CA TRP A 236 30.97 -16.55 -7.10
C TRP A 236 29.52 -16.58 -7.59
N THR A 237 29.11 -17.75 -8.04
CA THR A 237 27.74 -17.99 -8.54
C THR A 237 27.20 -19.27 -7.93
N LEU A 238 25.88 -19.30 -7.72
CA LEU A 238 25.19 -20.46 -7.21
C LEU A 238 23.93 -20.71 -8.03
N LYS A 239 23.77 -21.92 -8.57
CA LYS A 239 22.56 -22.31 -9.26
C LYS A 239 21.42 -22.47 -8.26
N LEU A 240 20.35 -21.68 -8.44
CA LEU A 240 19.21 -21.64 -7.52
C LEU A 240 18.21 -22.75 -7.78
N GLU A 241 18.18 -23.27 -8.99
CA GLU A 241 17.17 -24.21 -9.44
C GLU A 241 17.75 -25.60 -9.61
N ASN A 242 16.93 -26.64 -9.36
CA ASN A 242 17.32 -28.05 -9.50
C ASN A 242 17.13 -28.62 -10.92
N GLY A 243 16.63 -27.81 -11.86
CA GLY A 243 16.32 -28.28 -13.21
C GLY A 243 17.55 -28.53 -14.06
N THR A 244 17.37 -29.36 -15.11
CA THR A 244 18.42 -29.70 -16.06
C THR A 244 18.54 -28.70 -17.21
N SER A 245 17.57 -27.78 -17.38
CA SER A 245 17.52 -26.81 -18.48
C SER A 245 17.64 -25.39 -17.96
N THR A 246 18.69 -24.68 -18.40
CA THR A 246 18.90 -23.26 -18.15
C THR A 246 17.82 -22.36 -18.78
N ALA A 247 17.09 -22.87 -19.78
CA ALA A 247 16.08 -22.11 -20.50
C ALA A 247 14.72 -21.99 -19.77
N GLN A 248 14.45 -22.81 -18.79
CA GLN A 248 13.14 -22.90 -18.12
C GLN A 248 13.10 -22.32 -16.71
N ALA A 249 14.22 -22.30 -16.01
CA ALA A 249 14.30 -21.72 -14.69
C ALA A 249 14.80 -20.29 -14.78
N MET A 250 13.92 -19.37 -14.46
CA MET A 250 14.26 -17.96 -14.43
C MET A 250 14.08 -17.42 -13.02
N SER A 251 15.08 -16.74 -12.47
CA SER A 251 14.86 -15.87 -11.35
C SER A 251 15.03 -14.42 -11.78
N THR A 252 13.97 -13.64 -11.65
CA THR A 252 14.02 -12.17 -11.79
C THR A 252 13.80 -11.49 -10.45
N SER A 253 13.63 -12.27 -9.38
CA SER A 253 13.44 -11.76 -8.02
C SER A 253 14.69 -11.03 -7.57
N THR A 254 14.50 -9.82 -7.08
CA THR A 254 15.55 -9.08 -6.38
C THR A 254 15.81 -9.74 -5.03
N PRO A 255 17.04 -10.13 -4.71
CA PRO A 255 17.36 -10.70 -3.40
C PRO A 255 17.07 -9.72 -2.27
N VAL A 256 16.50 -10.21 -1.18
CA VAL A 256 16.54 -9.51 0.10
C VAL A 256 17.75 -10.04 0.85
N VAL A 257 18.68 -9.18 1.22
CA VAL A 257 19.94 -9.61 1.88
C VAL A 257 20.01 -9.06 3.30
N TYR A 258 20.37 -9.93 4.22
CA TYR A 258 20.56 -9.55 5.61
C TYR A 258 21.54 -10.52 6.30
N ASN A 259 22.55 -9.97 6.95
CA ASN A 259 23.50 -10.68 7.80
C ASN A 259 24.08 -11.96 7.18
N GLY A 260 24.52 -11.86 5.91
CA GLY A 260 25.12 -12.97 5.16
C GLY A 260 24.13 -14.02 4.64
N ARG A 261 22.84 -13.71 4.64
CA ARG A 261 21.81 -14.57 4.03
C ARG A 261 21.03 -13.78 2.96
N ALA A 262 20.65 -14.47 1.87
CA ALA A 262 19.79 -13.91 0.83
C ALA A 262 18.51 -14.74 0.69
N TYR A 263 17.39 -14.04 0.58
CA TYR A 263 16.05 -14.60 0.41
C TYR A 263 15.58 -14.28 -1.00
N ILE A 264 15.30 -15.30 -1.79
CA ILE A 264 15.17 -15.16 -3.24
C ILE A 264 13.96 -15.97 -3.72
N GLY A 265 13.07 -15.32 -4.47
CA GLY A 265 12.03 -16.01 -5.21
C GLY A 265 12.62 -16.72 -6.44
N VAL A 266 12.35 -18.01 -6.56
CA VAL A 266 12.86 -18.85 -7.65
C VAL A 266 11.71 -19.50 -8.40
N ARG A 267 11.69 -19.34 -9.71
CA ARG A 267 10.75 -20.03 -10.60
C ARG A 267 11.15 -21.48 -10.73
N GLY A 268 10.17 -22.39 -10.63
CA GLY A 268 10.33 -23.79 -11.01
C GLY A 268 10.08 -24.05 -12.50
N THR A 269 9.78 -25.28 -12.84
CA THR A 269 9.58 -25.72 -14.24
C THR A 269 8.21 -25.38 -14.80
N ALA A 270 7.19 -25.12 -13.93
CA ALA A 270 5.84 -24.79 -14.37
C ALA A 270 5.69 -23.32 -14.80
N GLN A 271 4.53 -22.98 -15.35
CA GLN A 271 4.16 -21.61 -15.66
C GLN A 271 4.08 -20.75 -14.38
N PHE A 272 4.09 -19.43 -14.51
CA PHE A 272 4.17 -18.52 -13.38
C PHE A 272 3.07 -18.69 -12.31
N SER A 273 1.87 -19.03 -12.73
CA SER A 273 0.69 -19.19 -11.86
C SER A 273 0.32 -20.65 -11.58
N GLU A 274 1.15 -21.58 -12.00
CA GLU A 274 0.93 -23.01 -11.79
C GLU A 274 1.91 -23.54 -10.74
N TYR A 275 1.44 -24.49 -9.94
CA TYR A 275 2.30 -25.19 -9.01
C TYR A 275 3.31 -26.08 -9.76
N GLY A 276 4.59 -25.86 -9.55
CA GLY A 276 5.63 -26.59 -10.29
C GLY A 276 7.05 -26.33 -9.78
N GLY A 277 7.26 -26.45 -8.47
CA GLY A 277 8.57 -26.32 -7.85
C GLY A 277 9.05 -24.90 -7.66
N HIS A 278 8.17 -23.91 -7.74
CA HIS A 278 8.46 -22.54 -7.33
C HIS A 278 8.81 -22.51 -5.84
N SER A 279 9.71 -21.64 -5.44
CA SER A 279 10.18 -21.59 -4.06
C SER A 279 10.63 -20.19 -3.63
N LEU A 280 10.56 -19.95 -2.33
CA LEU A 280 11.45 -19.00 -1.69
C LEU A 280 12.70 -19.77 -1.23
N THR A 281 13.86 -19.36 -1.75
CA THR A 281 15.16 -20.01 -1.53
C THR A 281 16.01 -19.13 -0.63
N VAL A 282 16.62 -19.71 0.39
CA VAL A 282 17.56 -19.06 1.30
C VAL A 282 18.98 -19.49 0.96
N VAL A 283 19.82 -18.51 0.64
CA VAL A 283 21.24 -18.70 0.31
C VAL A 283 22.07 -18.25 1.51
N ASP A 284 23.07 -19.04 1.87
CA ASP A 284 24.05 -18.74 2.91
C ASP A 284 25.38 -18.31 2.27
N PHE A 285 25.87 -17.13 2.62
CA PHE A 285 27.06 -16.54 2.00
C PHE A 285 28.35 -17.15 2.54
N ALA A 286 28.37 -17.63 3.77
CA ALA A 286 29.59 -18.18 4.36
C ALA A 286 29.96 -19.52 3.73
N SER A 287 28.95 -20.34 3.42
CA SER A 287 29.12 -21.65 2.79
C SER A 287 29.03 -21.60 1.26
N HIS A 288 28.56 -20.52 0.67
CA HIS A 288 28.21 -20.39 -0.75
C HIS A 288 27.20 -21.46 -1.20
N THR A 289 26.24 -21.81 -0.36
CA THR A 289 25.26 -22.87 -0.63
C THR A 289 23.83 -22.40 -0.40
N ILE A 290 22.88 -23.19 -0.87
CA ILE A 290 21.49 -23.03 -0.48
C ILE A 290 21.34 -23.64 0.91
N ALA A 291 20.96 -22.79 1.87
CA ALA A 291 20.65 -23.24 3.23
C ALA A 291 19.37 -24.10 3.23
N TYR A 292 18.34 -23.66 2.55
CA TYR A 292 17.11 -24.42 2.33
C TYR A 292 16.21 -23.75 1.28
N ARG A 293 15.18 -24.48 0.86
CA ARG A 293 14.07 -23.99 0.03
C ARG A 293 12.75 -24.28 0.73
N VAL A 294 11.80 -23.39 0.57
CA VAL A 294 10.40 -23.65 0.92
C VAL A 294 9.55 -23.42 -0.32
N GLN A 295 8.67 -24.37 -0.61
CA GLN A 295 7.87 -24.33 -1.83
C GLN A 295 6.78 -23.25 -1.74
N THR A 296 6.41 -22.67 -2.88
CA THR A 296 5.30 -21.72 -3.00
C THR A 296 4.36 -22.19 -4.10
N GLN A 297 3.09 -21.80 -4.03
CA GLN A 297 2.14 -22.15 -5.09
C GLN A 297 2.47 -21.44 -6.39
N GLY A 298 2.75 -20.14 -6.32
CA GLY A 298 3.18 -19.34 -7.46
C GLY A 298 4.64 -18.92 -7.33
N TYR A 299 5.18 -18.40 -8.40
CA TYR A 299 6.54 -17.87 -8.44
C TYR A 299 6.62 -16.55 -7.65
N PRO A 300 7.43 -16.42 -6.59
CA PRO A 300 7.66 -15.15 -5.91
C PRO A 300 8.62 -14.28 -6.74
N GLN A 301 8.13 -13.65 -7.79
CA GLN A 301 8.96 -12.97 -8.78
C GLN A 301 9.54 -11.64 -8.26
N THR A 302 8.83 -10.96 -7.38
CA THR A 302 9.23 -9.64 -6.88
C THR A 302 10.04 -9.75 -5.60
N SER A 303 10.63 -8.65 -5.14
CA SER A 303 11.34 -8.61 -3.87
C SER A 303 10.38 -8.69 -2.68
N GLY A 304 10.80 -9.35 -1.61
CA GLY A 304 10.15 -9.25 -0.32
C GLY A 304 10.60 -8.02 0.46
N ILE A 305 10.05 -7.84 1.65
CA ILE A 305 10.54 -6.93 2.68
C ILE A 305 10.97 -7.75 3.91
N LEU A 306 12.05 -7.32 4.57
CA LEU A 306 12.57 -7.97 5.76
C LEU A 306 12.44 -7.04 6.96
N THR A 307 12.02 -7.59 8.10
CA THR A 307 12.04 -6.88 9.39
C THR A 307 12.91 -7.59 10.40
N THR A 308 13.65 -6.81 11.17
CA THR A 308 14.45 -7.23 12.31
C THR A 308 13.80 -6.87 13.64
N ALA A 309 12.57 -6.33 13.62
CA ALA A 309 11.88 -5.81 14.80
C ALA A 309 11.73 -6.83 15.94
N TYR A 310 11.75 -8.11 15.61
CA TYR A 310 11.60 -9.21 16.58
C TYR A 310 12.91 -9.98 16.83
N GLU A 311 14.02 -9.59 16.20
CA GLU A 311 15.27 -10.36 16.23
C GLU A 311 15.87 -10.42 17.63
N GLU A 312 15.88 -9.31 18.38
CA GLU A 312 16.41 -9.26 19.75
C GLU A 312 15.63 -10.16 20.71
N THR A 313 14.31 -10.29 20.51
CA THR A 313 13.44 -11.06 21.43
C THR A 313 13.26 -12.51 21.04
N THR A 314 13.34 -12.83 19.75
CA THR A 314 13.01 -14.15 19.19
C THR A 314 14.18 -14.83 18.48
N SER A 315 15.25 -14.10 18.19
CA SER A 315 16.35 -14.48 17.30
C SER A 315 15.94 -14.70 15.84
N TYR A 316 14.71 -14.35 15.45
CA TYR A 316 14.19 -14.48 14.09
C TYR A 316 14.06 -13.14 13.39
N VAL A 317 14.36 -13.14 12.09
CA VAL A 317 13.93 -12.13 11.14
C VAL A 317 12.74 -12.65 10.35
N TYR A 318 11.92 -11.76 9.81
CA TYR A 318 10.72 -12.10 9.04
C TYR A 318 10.78 -11.47 7.66
N VAL A 319 10.54 -12.28 6.63
CA VAL A 319 10.51 -11.86 5.23
C VAL A 319 9.09 -11.99 4.70
N TYR A 320 8.47 -10.87 4.35
CA TYR A 320 7.13 -10.79 3.77
C TYR A 320 7.22 -10.66 2.27
N PHE A 321 6.40 -11.38 1.54
CA PHE A 321 6.39 -11.37 0.09
C PHE A 321 5.01 -11.80 -0.47
N VAL A 322 4.82 -11.58 -1.77
CA VAL A 322 3.61 -12.00 -2.50
C VAL A 322 4.02 -13.01 -3.57
N ASP A 323 3.23 -14.06 -3.73
CA ASP A 323 3.46 -15.05 -4.80
C ASP A 323 2.60 -14.76 -6.05
N ASN A 324 3.16 -15.03 -7.22
CA ASN A 324 2.48 -14.88 -8.51
C ASN A 324 1.51 -16.05 -8.71
N TYR A 325 0.33 -15.93 -8.14
CA TYR A 325 -0.74 -16.91 -8.19
C TYR A 325 -2.11 -16.22 -8.27
N THR A 326 -3.17 -17.00 -8.49
CA THR A 326 -4.54 -16.51 -8.41
C THR A 326 -5.32 -17.36 -7.39
N PRO A 327 -5.62 -16.81 -6.20
CA PRO A 327 -5.26 -15.48 -5.70
C PRO A 327 -3.79 -15.38 -5.27
N GLY A 328 -3.14 -14.26 -5.56
CA GLY A 328 -1.82 -13.92 -5.02
C GLY A 328 -1.92 -13.68 -3.51
N LYS A 329 -1.14 -14.43 -2.73
CA LYS A 329 -1.21 -14.43 -1.27
C LYS A 329 -0.08 -13.60 -0.67
N LEU A 330 -0.38 -12.88 0.40
CA LEU A 330 0.66 -12.30 1.26
C LEU A 330 1.17 -13.38 2.20
N ARG A 331 2.46 -13.65 2.14
CA ARG A 331 3.14 -14.71 2.89
C ARG A 331 4.25 -14.16 3.76
N VAL A 332 4.64 -14.94 4.76
CA VAL A 332 5.80 -14.67 5.59
C VAL A 332 6.67 -15.90 5.76
N LEU A 333 7.97 -15.71 5.63
CA LEU A 333 9.00 -16.64 6.07
C LEU A 333 9.66 -16.05 7.32
N ARG A 334 9.84 -16.86 8.38
CA ARG A 334 10.77 -16.50 9.45
C ARG A 334 12.05 -17.30 9.34
N ASP A 335 13.17 -16.66 9.63
CA ASP A 335 14.49 -17.25 9.52
C ASP A 335 15.42 -16.76 10.62
N LYS A 336 16.46 -17.53 10.91
CA LYS A 336 17.54 -17.18 11.83
C LYS A 336 18.86 -17.78 11.39
N ALA A 337 19.95 -17.28 11.94
CA ALA A 337 21.28 -17.81 11.67
C ALA A 337 21.36 -19.33 11.91
N GLY A 338 21.94 -20.06 10.95
CA GLY A 338 22.08 -21.52 11.01
C GLY A 338 20.82 -22.33 10.74
N GLN A 339 19.68 -21.70 10.42
CA GLN A 339 18.48 -22.43 10.08
C GLN A 339 18.63 -23.15 8.72
N THR A 340 18.21 -24.42 8.66
CA THR A 340 18.34 -25.29 7.48
C THR A 340 17.02 -25.81 6.92
N ARG A 341 15.89 -25.36 7.46
CA ARG A 341 14.53 -25.63 6.98
C ARG A 341 13.57 -24.55 7.46
N ALA A 342 12.47 -24.32 6.72
CA ALA A 342 11.37 -23.50 7.21
C ALA A 342 10.70 -24.17 8.41
N ASP A 343 10.32 -23.39 9.40
CA ASP A 343 9.67 -23.85 10.64
C ASP A 343 8.32 -23.16 10.91
N TYR A 344 7.99 -22.15 10.10
CA TYR A 344 6.75 -21.39 10.18
C TYR A 344 6.04 -21.52 8.81
N VAL A 345 5.16 -22.51 8.70
CA VAL A 345 4.58 -22.94 7.42
C VAL A 345 3.07 -23.10 7.51
N THR A 346 2.44 -23.06 6.35
CA THR A 346 1.06 -23.47 6.11
C THR A 346 1.08 -24.68 5.18
N GLU A 347 0.31 -25.73 5.48
CA GLU A 347 0.14 -26.83 4.54
C GLU A 347 -0.82 -26.42 3.42
N GLU A 348 -0.36 -26.53 2.18
CA GLU A 348 -1.17 -26.29 0.99
C GLU A 348 -0.91 -27.42 -0.03
N SER A 349 -1.98 -28.09 -0.45
CA SER A 349 -1.89 -29.19 -1.42
C SER A 349 -0.91 -30.30 -1.03
N GLY A 350 -0.82 -30.63 0.26
CA GLY A 350 0.08 -31.65 0.80
C GLY A 350 1.53 -31.21 0.94
N MET A 351 1.80 -29.92 0.98
CA MET A 351 3.15 -29.37 1.07
C MET A 351 3.22 -28.21 2.05
N ASP A 352 4.37 -28.13 2.74
CA ASP A 352 4.72 -26.99 3.55
C ASP A 352 5.10 -25.80 2.66
N THR A 353 4.31 -24.74 2.73
CA THR A 353 4.57 -23.45 2.10
C THR A 353 4.87 -22.39 3.16
N PRO A 354 5.52 -21.26 2.83
CA PRO A 354 5.65 -20.16 3.77
C PRO A 354 4.29 -19.72 4.31
N TYR A 355 4.24 -19.38 5.59
CA TYR A 355 2.99 -19.07 6.27
C TYR A 355 2.15 -18.03 5.53
N VAL A 356 0.86 -18.34 5.35
CA VAL A 356 -0.09 -17.46 4.66
C VAL A 356 -0.67 -16.47 5.66
N LEU A 357 -0.34 -15.20 5.51
CA LEU A 357 -0.89 -14.12 6.33
C LEU A 357 -2.26 -13.67 5.82
N PHE A 358 -2.41 -13.58 4.50
CA PHE A 358 -3.64 -13.08 3.90
C PHE A 358 -3.86 -13.67 2.51
N THR A 359 -5.10 -14.05 2.25
CA THR A 359 -5.57 -14.52 0.92
C THR A 359 -6.70 -13.62 0.47
N PRO A 360 -6.53 -12.84 -0.62
CA PRO A 360 -7.63 -12.08 -1.19
C PRO A 360 -8.79 -12.98 -1.64
N SER A 361 -10.03 -12.50 -1.49
CA SER A 361 -11.24 -13.29 -1.79
C SER A 361 -12.22 -12.56 -2.70
N GLY A 362 -13.21 -13.26 -3.25
CA GLY A 362 -14.23 -12.69 -4.12
C GLY A 362 -13.62 -12.02 -5.36
N LYS A 363 -14.00 -10.78 -5.62
CA LYS A 363 -13.49 -9.99 -6.77
C LYS A 363 -12.01 -9.61 -6.63
N ASP A 364 -11.48 -9.65 -5.43
CA ASP A 364 -10.09 -9.31 -5.12
C ASP A 364 -9.16 -10.52 -5.22
N ALA A 365 -9.69 -11.73 -5.43
CA ALA A 365 -8.94 -12.95 -5.67
C ALA A 365 -8.33 -12.96 -7.08
N GLN A 366 -7.32 -12.12 -7.30
CA GLN A 366 -6.66 -11.92 -8.60
C GLN A 366 -5.18 -12.25 -8.53
N TYR A 367 -4.57 -12.39 -9.70
CA TYR A 367 -3.13 -12.57 -9.88
C TYR A 367 -2.36 -11.39 -9.28
N ALA A 368 -1.23 -11.66 -8.64
CA ALA A 368 -0.39 -10.63 -8.05
C ALA A 368 1.05 -10.73 -8.53
N ILE A 369 1.59 -9.59 -8.95
CA ILE A 369 3.02 -9.37 -9.19
C ILE A 369 3.37 -8.03 -8.54
N CYS A 370 3.83 -8.06 -7.30
CA CYS A 370 4.07 -6.86 -6.50
C CYS A 370 5.03 -7.15 -5.35
N SER A 371 6.00 -6.28 -5.16
CA SER A 371 6.68 -6.20 -3.86
C SER A 371 5.78 -5.47 -2.87
N PRO A 372 5.55 -6.02 -1.67
CA PRO A 372 4.91 -5.27 -0.61
C PRO A 372 5.80 -4.11 -0.17
N VAL A 373 5.19 -3.07 0.39
CA VAL A 373 5.90 -1.97 1.07
C VAL A 373 5.28 -1.78 2.45
N VAL A 374 6.00 -1.20 3.39
CA VAL A 374 5.57 -1.06 4.78
C VAL A 374 5.73 0.38 5.24
N ASP A 375 4.76 0.90 6.00
CA ASP A 375 4.86 2.20 6.65
C ASP A 375 5.54 2.11 8.02
N SER A 376 5.72 3.27 8.67
CA SER A 376 6.33 3.36 9.99
C SER A 376 5.51 2.75 11.13
N TYR A 377 4.24 2.41 10.89
CA TYR A 377 3.36 1.74 11.86
C TYR A 377 3.32 0.22 11.68
N GLY A 378 4.00 -0.31 10.66
CA GLY A 378 4.02 -1.73 10.32
C GLY A 378 2.85 -2.17 9.45
N VAL A 379 2.14 -1.23 8.84
CA VAL A 379 1.09 -1.54 7.85
C VAL A 379 1.75 -1.79 6.50
N MET A 380 1.53 -2.97 5.94
CA MET A 380 2.01 -3.38 4.63
C MET A 380 0.98 -3.03 3.56
N TYR A 381 1.46 -2.51 2.44
CA TYR A 381 0.64 -2.19 1.27
C TYR A 381 1.10 -3.04 0.10
N PHE A 382 0.18 -3.65 -0.60
CA PHE A 382 0.43 -4.43 -1.80
C PHE A 382 -0.76 -4.34 -2.77
N LYS A 383 -0.55 -4.70 -4.00
CA LYS A 383 -1.55 -4.67 -5.06
C LYS A 383 -1.68 -6.03 -5.75
N ASN A 384 -2.77 -6.22 -6.47
CA ASN A 384 -2.93 -7.30 -7.44
C ASN A 384 -3.74 -6.80 -8.66
N ASP A 385 -4.10 -7.69 -9.57
CA ASP A 385 -4.80 -7.34 -10.82
C ASP A 385 -6.28 -6.97 -10.63
N SER A 386 -6.79 -6.93 -9.40
CA SER A 386 -8.09 -6.35 -9.08
C SER A 386 -8.12 -4.81 -9.18
N ALA A 387 -6.98 -4.18 -9.50
CA ALA A 387 -6.77 -2.73 -9.46
C ALA A 387 -6.99 -2.10 -8.07
N LYS A 388 -6.93 -2.91 -7.01
CA LYS A 388 -7.00 -2.44 -5.62
C LYS A 388 -5.61 -2.39 -4.99
N LEU A 389 -5.39 -1.35 -4.20
CA LEU A 389 -4.32 -1.30 -3.23
C LEU A 389 -4.89 -1.82 -1.91
N MET A 390 -4.26 -2.84 -1.36
CA MET A 390 -4.64 -3.49 -0.11
C MET A 390 -3.68 -3.09 0.99
N ALA A 391 -4.20 -2.87 2.20
CA ALA A 391 -3.43 -2.59 3.39
C ALA A 391 -3.65 -3.72 4.40
N PHE A 392 -2.57 -4.22 4.96
CA PHE A 392 -2.57 -5.28 5.99
C PHE A 392 -1.59 -4.90 7.09
N GLY A 393 -2.03 -4.85 8.32
CA GLY A 393 -1.21 -4.36 9.42
C GLY A 393 -1.44 -5.11 10.73
N PRO A 394 -0.70 -4.73 11.78
CA PRO A 394 -0.94 -5.22 13.13
C PRO A 394 -2.38 -4.94 13.55
N SER A 395 -2.93 -5.77 14.44
CA SER A 395 -4.20 -5.47 15.09
C SER A 395 -4.11 -4.14 15.84
N VAL A 396 -5.24 -3.44 15.95
CA VAL A 396 -5.32 -2.13 16.56
C VAL A 396 -6.44 -2.06 17.59
N THR A 397 -6.23 -1.23 18.61
CA THR A 397 -7.25 -0.82 19.55
C THR A 397 -7.39 0.70 19.53
N LEU A 398 -8.52 1.22 19.96
CA LEU A 398 -8.75 2.65 20.10
C LEU A 398 -8.64 3.02 21.58
N GLU A 399 -7.85 4.05 21.89
CA GLU A 399 -7.66 4.53 23.25
C GLU A 399 -7.94 6.03 23.35
N ILE A 400 -8.75 6.43 24.30
CA ILE A 400 -8.99 7.83 24.63
C ILE A 400 -7.88 8.26 25.58
N THR A 401 -6.91 9.00 25.07
CA THR A 401 -5.73 9.47 25.82
C THR A 401 -6.00 10.73 26.64
N ARG A 402 -7.00 11.50 26.22
CA ARG A 402 -7.55 12.61 26.99
C ARG A 402 -9.06 12.62 26.86
N GLN A 403 -9.74 12.70 28.01
CA GLN A 403 -11.18 12.81 28.07
C GLN A 403 -11.65 14.16 27.50
N PRO A 404 -12.87 14.25 26.97
CA PRO A 404 -13.45 15.53 26.58
C PRO A 404 -13.61 16.44 27.81
N ASP A 405 -13.58 17.74 27.56
CA ASP A 405 -13.69 18.74 28.62
C ASP A 405 -15.07 18.70 29.33
N LYS A 406 -16.10 18.17 28.65
CA LYS A 406 -17.47 17.99 29.19
C LYS A 406 -17.84 16.51 29.17
N THR A 407 -18.21 15.98 30.34
CA THR A 407 -18.73 14.61 30.56
C THR A 407 -20.07 14.59 31.31
N GLN A 408 -20.56 15.74 31.74
CA GLN A 408 -21.87 15.90 32.41
C GLN A 408 -22.82 16.63 31.46
N TYR A 409 -23.94 16.03 31.19
CA TYR A 409 -24.95 16.51 30.25
C TYR A 409 -26.33 16.51 30.87
N ARG A 410 -27.27 17.17 30.24
CA ARG A 410 -28.70 17.00 30.46
C ARG A 410 -29.30 16.26 29.27
N ALA A 411 -30.35 15.50 29.53
CA ALA A 411 -31.11 14.85 28.49
C ALA A 411 -31.56 15.87 27.42
N GLY A 412 -31.32 15.54 26.15
CA GLY A 412 -31.55 16.41 25.00
C GLY A 412 -30.31 17.20 24.52
N GLU A 413 -29.23 17.24 25.28
CA GLU A 413 -27.95 17.80 24.78
C GLU A 413 -27.24 16.80 23.85
N VAL A 414 -26.37 17.32 22.99
CA VAL A 414 -25.53 16.54 22.10
C VAL A 414 -24.13 16.43 22.70
N PHE A 415 -23.46 15.31 22.48
CA PHE A 415 -22.08 15.09 22.91
C PHE A 415 -21.15 16.14 22.31
N ASP A 416 -20.28 16.72 23.12
CA ASP A 416 -19.25 17.68 22.75
C ASP A 416 -17.86 17.02 22.91
N PRO A 417 -17.12 16.78 21.82
CA PRO A 417 -15.80 16.16 21.86
C PRO A 417 -14.67 17.14 22.22
N ALA A 418 -14.97 18.42 22.51
CA ALA A 418 -13.94 19.42 22.78
C ALA A 418 -12.95 18.94 23.84
N GLY A 419 -11.65 19.09 23.54
CA GLY A 419 -10.56 18.63 24.42
C GLY A 419 -10.24 17.13 24.36
N MET A 420 -11.09 16.29 23.76
CA MET A 420 -10.82 14.86 23.62
C MET A 420 -9.60 14.60 22.72
N GLN A 421 -8.80 13.60 23.11
CA GLN A 421 -7.72 13.06 22.27
C GLN A 421 -7.85 11.55 22.19
N VAL A 422 -7.64 11.01 20.98
CA VAL A 422 -7.83 9.59 20.69
C VAL A 422 -6.68 9.05 19.85
N ASP A 423 -6.07 7.99 20.34
CA ASP A 423 -5.01 7.27 19.64
C ASP A 423 -5.48 5.91 19.12
N LEU A 424 -5.03 5.57 17.94
CA LEU A 424 -5.00 4.20 17.44
C LEU A 424 -3.72 3.54 17.97
N VAL A 425 -3.86 2.46 18.72
CA VAL A 425 -2.74 1.72 19.33
C VAL A 425 -2.57 0.41 18.58
N TYR A 426 -1.42 0.25 17.95
CA TYR A 426 -1.07 -0.96 17.19
C TYR A 426 -0.52 -2.04 18.13
N ALA A 427 -0.71 -3.31 17.79
CA ALA A 427 -0.22 -4.44 18.59
C ALA A 427 1.31 -4.46 18.79
N ASN A 428 2.06 -3.78 17.95
CA ASN A 428 3.51 -3.57 18.10
C ASN A 428 3.87 -2.42 19.07
N GLY A 429 2.88 -1.82 19.73
CA GLY A 429 3.05 -0.74 20.71
C GLY A 429 3.13 0.66 20.11
N LEU A 430 3.13 0.81 18.80
CA LEU A 430 3.12 2.13 18.16
C LEU A 430 1.75 2.79 18.31
N ARG A 431 1.74 4.11 18.37
CA ARG A 431 0.55 4.93 18.59
C ARG A 431 0.43 5.98 17.49
N ARG A 432 -0.81 6.25 17.09
CA ARG A 432 -1.12 7.26 16.06
C ARG A 432 -2.32 8.08 16.51
N ASP A 433 -2.16 9.40 16.59
CA ASP A 433 -3.28 10.31 16.84
C ASP A 433 -4.30 10.24 15.69
N VAL A 434 -5.52 9.87 16.04
CA VAL A 434 -6.66 9.75 15.11
C VAL A 434 -7.84 10.61 15.53
N THR A 435 -7.64 11.55 16.43
CA THR A 435 -8.67 12.43 17.00
C THR A 435 -9.58 13.06 15.94
N LYS A 436 -9.00 13.46 14.80
CA LYS A 436 -9.75 14.10 13.69
C LYS A 436 -10.52 13.11 12.79
N TYR A 437 -10.33 11.81 13.01
CA TYR A 437 -10.84 10.76 12.12
C TYR A 437 -11.88 9.87 12.81
N VAL A 438 -12.07 10.03 14.11
CA VAL A 438 -13.05 9.24 14.86
C VAL A 438 -14.47 9.79 14.66
N GLN A 439 -15.44 8.93 14.86
CA GLN A 439 -16.87 9.22 14.73
C GLN A 439 -17.60 8.79 16.01
N TRP A 440 -18.68 9.46 16.29
CA TRP A 440 -19.59 9.19 17.41
C TRP A 440 -21.02 9.48 16.98
N SER A 441 -22.02 9.16 17.83
CA SER A 441 -23.40 9.56 17.58
C SER A 441 -23.56 11.06 17.82
N GLU A 442 -24.22 11.73 16.87
CA GLU A 442 -24.68 13.13 16.99
C GLU A 442 -26.14 13.21 17.49
N ASP A 443 -26.75 12.07 17.86
CA ASP A 443 -28.08 12.06 18.42
C ASP A 443 -28.09 12.72 19.81
N PRO A 444 -29.19 13.41 20.19
CA PRO A 444 -29.33 13.93 21.54
C PRO A 444 -29.25 12.83 22.60
N LEU A 445 -28.49 13.11 23.65
CA LEU A 445 -28.30 12.19 24.79
C LEU A 445 -29.60 12.02 25.57
N THR A 446 -29.81 10.82 26.09
CA THR A 446 -30.94 10.45 26.93
C THR A 446 -30.46 10.12 28.35
N GLU A 447 -31.38 10.06 29.33
CA GLU A 447 -31.05 9.68 30.71
C GLU A 447 -30.50 8.27 30.86
N GLU A 448 -30.68 7.42 29.82
CA GLU A 448 -30.19 6.05 29.77
C GLU A 448 -28.73 5.98 29.25
N ASP A 449 -28.18 7.07 28.68
CA ASP A 449 -26.86 7.10 28.08
C ASP A 449 -25.78 7.28 29.17
N ALA A 450 -25.19 6.18 29.61
CA ALA A 450 -24.07 6.16 30.55
C ALA A 450 -22.69 6.30 29.86
N ALA A 451 -22.63 6.17 28.55
CA ALA A 451 -21.44 6.30 27.75
C ALA A 451 -21.77 6.61 26.29
N ILE A 452 -20.82 7.17 25.58
CA ILE A 452 -20.87 7.33 24.13
C ILE A 452 -19.69 6.59 23.48
N ASP A 453 -19.98 5.86 22.40
CA ASP A 453 -18.99 5.12 21.65
C ASP A 453 -18.27 6.01 20.65
N ILE A 454 -16.95 6.04 20.75
CA ILE A 454 -16.04 6.66 19.81
C ILE A 454 -15.50 5.58 18.90
N ARG A 455 -15.66 5.72 17.58
CA ARG A 455 -15.35 4.68 16.58
C ARG A 455 -14.36 5.19 15.56
N PHE A 456 -13.42 4.33 15.17
CA PHE A 456 -12.52 4.59 14.05
C PHE A 456 -12.94 3.75 12.83
N PRO A 457 -13.65 4.31 11.84
CA PRO A 457 -14.36 3.55 10.80
C PRO A 457 -13.48 3.02 9.67
N TYR A 458 -12.21 3.44 9.60
CA TYR A 458 -11.33 3.16 8.45
C TYR A 458 -10.54 1.86 8.58
N VAL A 459 -10.48 1.24 9.75
CA VAL A 459 -9.84 -0.05 9.99
C VAL A 459 -10.90 -1.08 10.31
N ARG A 460 -10.80 -2.23 9.66
CA ARG A 460 -11.58 -3.41 9.97
C ARG A 460 -10.61 -4.52 10.29
N TYR A 461 -10.66 -5.08 11.46
CA TYR A 461 -9.86 -6.27 11.76
C TYR A 461 -10.74 -7.52 11.74
N HIS A 462 -10.08 -8.60 11.36
CA HIS A 462 -10.68 -9.91 11.30
C HIS A 462 -10.30 -10.64 12.58
N ASP A 463 -11.30 -11.05 13.35
CA ASP A 463 -11.07 -11.89 14.51
C ASP A 463 -10.75 -13.31 14.05
N GLN A 464 -9.60 -13.82 14.44
CA GLN A 464 -9.16 -15.19 14.11
C GLN A 464 -9.71 -16.19 15.12
N ASP A 465 -11.02 -16.35 15.20
CA ASP A 465 -11.63 -17.40 16.03
C ASP A 465 -11.88 -18.70 15.24
N SER A 466 -10.93 -19.13 14.41
CA SER A 466 -10.91 -20.54 13.99
C SER A 466 -9.57 -20.95 13.39
N GLU A 467 -8.82 -21.74 14.11
CA GLU A 467 -7.64 -22.46 13.65
C GLU A 467 -7.97 -23.61 12.67
N GLU A 468 -9.12 -23.64 12.04
CA GLU A 468 -9.42 -24.63 11.03
C GLU A 468 -8.83 -24.23 9.68
N SER A 469 -7.72 -24.86 9.36
CA SER A 469 -7.15 -25.02 8.01
C SER A 469 -6.61 -23.78 7.30
N GLY A 470 -6.05 -22.78 7.99
CA GLY A 470 -5.39 -21.66 7.28
C GLY A 470 -6.31 -20.82 6.39
N ARG A 471 -7.62 -20.98 6.53
CA ARG A 471 -8.66 -20.17 5.89
C ARG A 471 -9.31 -19.25 6.91
N LEU A 472 -9.25 -17.96 6.68
CA LEU A 472 -10.09 -16.97 7.36
C LEU A 472 -11.56 -17.18 6.95
N THR A 473 -12.25 -18.16 7.56
CA THR A 473 -13.61 -18.54 7.16
C THR A 473 -14.72 -17.80 7.90
N ASN A 474 -14.41 -17.12 9.03
CA ASN A 474 -15.37 -16.34 9.78
C ASN A 474 -14.81 -14.96 10.10
N VAL A 475 -14.95 -14.05 9.14
CA VAL A 475 -14.54 -12.67 9.28
C VAL A 475 -15.64 -11.89 10.02
N LYS A 476 -15.53 -11.75 11.33
CA LYS A 476 -16.26 -10.71 12.05
C LYS A 476 -15.51 -9.40 11.88
N THR A 477 -16.09 -8.52 11.08
CA THR A 477 -15.52 -7.18 10.88
C THR A 477 -15.83 -6.34 12.10
N GLN A 478 -14.83 -6.03 12.92
CA GLN A 478 -14.97 -5.14 14.06
C GLN A 478 -14.35 -3.78 13.72
N THR A 479 -15.08 -2.72 14.07
CA THR A 479 -14.55 -1.36 14.02
C THR A 479 -13.92 -1.05 15.37
N PRO A 480 -12.66 -0.58 15.45
CA PRO A 480 -12.06 -0.16 16.72
C PRO A 480 -12.94 0.87 17.41
N THR A 481 -13.30 0.59 18.65
CA THR A 481 -14.22 1.42 19.44
C THR A 481 -13.67 1.62 20.84
N ALA A 482 -13.81 2.82 21.37
CA ALA A 482 -13.59 3.17 22.76
C ALA A 482 -14.81 3.96 23.25
N SER A 483 -15.03 4.01 24.56
CA SER A 483 -16.21 4.68 25.10
C SER A 483 -15.83 5.78 26.08
N VAL A 484 -16.47 6.94 25.96
CA VAL A 484 -16.43 8.02 26.95
C VAL A 484 -17.59 7.80 27.92
N ARG A 485 -17.31 7.70 29.22
CA ARG A 485 -18.35 7.64 30.24
C ARG A 485 -19.00 9.01 30.39
N LEU A 486 -20.33 9.02 30.50
CA LEU A 486 -21.13 10.21 30.65
C LEU A 486 -21.99 10.13 31.91
N THR A 487 -22.39 11.29 32.41
CA THR A 487 -23.48 11.43 33.35
C THR A 487 -24.54 12.32 32.69
N VAL A 488 -25.74 11.79 32.49
CA VAL A 488 -26.84 12.53 31.88
C VAL A 488 -27.94 12.73 32.93
N GLU A 489 -28.13 13.99 33.31
CA GLU A 489 -29.18 14.38 34.24
C GLU A 489 -30.55 14.53 33.54
N PRO A 490 -31.67 14.33 34.23
CA PRO A 490 -32.99 14.57 33.67
C PRO A 490 -33.13 15.96 33.08
N GLY A 491 -33.53 16.02 31.82
CA GLY A 491 -33.84 17.27 31.12
C GLY A 491 -35.33 17.63 31.28
N THR A 492 -35.59 18.89 31.47
CA THR A 492 -36.98 19.40 31.38
C THR A 492 -37.37 19.74 29.93
N VAL A 493 -36.39 19.79 29.03
CA VAL A 493 -36.58 20.16 27.62
C VAL A 493 -35.71 19.25 26.76
N GLU A 494 -36.31 18.49 25.83
CA GLU A 494 -35.58 17.85 24.74
C GLU A 494 -35.29 18.89 23.65
N ASN A 495 -34.07 18.92 23.10
CA ASN A 495 -33.72 19.83 22.01
C ASN A 495 -32.82 19.16 21.00
N GLY A 496 -32.68 19.78 19.83
CA GLY A 496 -31.83 19.27 18.76
C GLY A 496 -31.84 20.18 17.54
N ARG A 497 -31.25 19.66 16.44
CA ARG A 497 -31.17 20.40 15.18
C ARG A 497 -31.68 19.54 14.02
N ILE A 498 -32.26 20.20 13.03
CA ILE A 498 -32.60 19.62 11.73
C ILE A 498 -32.22 20.60 10.62
N GLY A 499 -31.16 20.30 9.87
CA GLY A 499 -30.51 21.26 8.98
C GLY A 499 -29.98 22.47 9.77
N MET A 500 -30.36 23.67 9.36
CA MET A 500 -30.00 24.92 10.06
C MET A 500 -30.97 25.30 11.17
N LEU A 501 -32.10 24.58 11.31
CA LEU A 501 -33.10 24.83 12.31
C LEU A 501 -32.76 24.12 13.61
N THR A 502 -33.08 24.77 14.76
CA THR A 502 -33.08 24.16 16.09
C THR A 502 -34.50 23.91 16.56
N TRP A 503 -34.68 22.84 17.32
CA TRP A 503 -35.97 22.57 17.97
C TRP A 503 -35.76 22.32 19.44
N ALA A 504 -36.78 22.68 20.23
CA ALA A 504 -36.85 22.41 21.65
C ALA A 504 -38.26 21.90 22.00
N TYR A 505 -38.34 20.74 22.66
CA TYR A 505 -39.60 20.15 23.11
C TYR A 505 -39.70 20.18 24.64
N ASP A 506 -40.67 20.91 25.16
CA ASP A 506 -40.96 20.96 26.58
C ASP A 506 -41.81 19.76 26.97
N ILE A 507 -41.25 18.86 27.75
CA ILE A 507 -41.89 17.62 28.21
C ILE A 507 -43.09 17.89 29.11
N LYS A 508 -43.08 18.99 29.88
CA LYS A 508 -44.15 19.33 30.80
C LYS A 508 -45.36 19.89 30.08
N THR A 509 -45.16 20.79 29.14
CA THR A 509 -46.25 21.45 28.41
C THR A 509 -46.62 20.74 27.14
N GLY A 510 -45.74 19.83 26.62
CA GLY A 510 -45.90 19.17 25.34
C GLY A 510 -45.75 20.13 24.15
N SER A 511 -45.16 21.30 24.35
CA SER A 511 -44.98 22.29 23.30
C SER A 511 -43.63 22.05 22.55
N LEU A 512 -43.66 22.26 21.25
CA LEU A 512 -42.48 22.17 20.39
C LEU A 512 -42.14 23.55 19.82
N THR A 513 -40.97 24.09 20.15
CA THR A 513 -40.47 25.34 19.61
C THR A 513 -39.47 25.07 18.49
N ILE A 514 -39.69 25.66 17.33
CA ILE A 514 -38.76 25.66 16.19
C ILE A 514 -38.13 27.04 16.07
N SER A 515 -36.81 27.12 15.99
CA SER A 515 -36.02 28.34 15.88
C SER A 515 -35.01 28.24 14.75
N GLY A 516 -34.54 29.39 14.26
CA GLY A 516 -33.62 29.49 13.14
C GLY A 516 -34.25 30.05 11.87
N GLU A 517 -33.44 30.24 10.84
CA GLU A 517 -33.89 30.79 9.57
C GLU A 517 -34.12 29.64 8.57
N PHE A 518 -35.23 29.67 7.88
CA PHE A 518 -35.54 28.78 6.77
C PHE A 518 -34.86 29.30 5.51
N GLU A 519 -34.09 28.47 4.84
CA GLU A 519 -33.58 28.81 3.53
C GLU A 519 -34.74 29.01 2.53
N ASN A 520 -34.47 29.75 1.46
CA ASN A 520 -35.51 30.12 0.51
C ASN A 520 -36.24 28.90 -0.07
N GLY A 521 -37.54 28.82 0.18
CA GLY A 521 -38.40 27.74 -0.26
C GLY A 521 -38.41 26.50 0.63
N GLN A 522 -37.61 26.45 1.70
CA GLN A 522 -37.65 25.33 2.65
C GLN A 522 -38.93 25.33 3.49
N LYS A 523 -39.34 24.11 3.87
CA LYS A 523 -40.50 23.85 4.75
C LYS A 523 -40.12 22.79 5.76
N LEU A 524 -40.61 22.91 7.00
CA LEU A 524 -40.47 21.86 7.99
C LEU A 524 -41.83 21.18 8.21
N ALA A 525 -41.94 19.91 7.86
CA ALA A 525 -43.11 19.11 8.20
C ALA A 525 -42.94 18.53 9.62
N VAL A 526 -43.84 18.86 10.51
CA VAL A 526 -43.92 18.34 11.86
C VAL A 526 -45.06 17.34 11.93
N ALA A 527 -44.75 16.05 11.97
CA ALA A 527 -45.73 14.96 11.98
C ALA A 527 -45.88 14.37 13.37
N TYR A 528 -47.11 14.26 13.85
CA TYR A 528 -47.48 13.68 15.12
C TYR A 528 -48.08 12.29 14.90
N TYR A 529 -47.68 11.34 15.71
CA TYR A 529 -48.13 9.94 15.65
C TYR A 529 -48.76 9.52 17.01
N ASP A 530 -49.72 8.66 16.97
CA ASP A 530 -50.31 8.03 18.17
C ASP A 530 -49.40 6.91 18.72
N GLN A 531 -49.81 6.29 19.84
CA GLN A 531 -49.08 5.16 20.45
C GLN A 531 -48.98 3.93 19.55
N ASN A 532 -49.86 3.81 18.55
CA ASN A 532 -49.86 2.71 17.58
C ASN A 532 -49.03 3.04 16.30
N GLY A 533 -48.37 4.21 16.27
CA GLY A 533 -47.58 4.65 15.15
C GLY A 533 -48.39 5.18 13.94
N ARG A 534 -49.68 5.47 14.13
CA ARG A 534 -50.52 6.10 13.10
C ARG A 534 -50.36 7.61 13.17
N MET A 535 -50.21 8.26 12.02
CA MET A 535 -50.10 9.71 11.93
C MET A 535 -51.46 10.35 12.25
N VAL A 536 -51.49 11.18 13.32
CA VAL A 536 -52.71 11.88 13.76
C VAL A 536 -52.79 13.31 13.26
N GLN A 537 -51.64 13.95 13.04
CA GLN A 537 -51.56 15.32 12.51
C GLN A 537 -50.24 15.58 11.83
N VAL A 538 -50.23 16.46 10.84
CA VAL A 538 -49.02 17.07 10.28
C VAL A 538 -49.20 18.59 10.19
N LYS A 539 -48.15 19.33 10.54
CA LYS A 539 -48.10 20.79 10.35
C LYS A 539 -46.90 21.12 9.45
N LEU A 540 -47.12 22.01 8.50
CA LEU A 540 -46.09 22.51 7.61
C LEU A 540 -45.69 23.91 8.06
N LEU A 541 -44.42 24.11 8.41
CA LEU A 541 -43.86 25.38 8.86
C LEU A 541 -42.95 25.96 7.75
N THR A 542 -43.02 27.25 7.55
CA THR A 542 -42.17 28.04 6.65
C THR A 542 -41.41 29.12 7.41
N GLN A 543 -41.61 29.20 8.73
CA GLN A 543 -40.94 30.13 9.64
C GLN A 543 -40.87 29.54 11.06
N ALA A 544 -39.95 30.07 11.85
CA ALA A 544 -39.78 29.71 13.24
C ALA A 544 -41.05 30.01 14.04
N GLN A 545 -41.51 29.05 14.88
CA GLN A 545 -42.68 29.22 15.76
C GLN A 545 -42.73 28.12 16.81
N THR A 546 -43.55 28.36 17.86
CA THR A 546 -43.88 27.39 18.89
C THR A 546 -45.23 26.73 18.57
N LEU A 547 -45.26 25.41 18.60
CA LEU A 547 -46.44 24.58 18.42
C LEU A 547 -46.91 24.06 19.75
N ALA A 548 -48.23 24.21 20.04
CA ALA A 548 -48.84 23.62 21.23
C ALA A 548 -48.91 22.09 21.12
N ALA A 549 -49.05 21.44 22.27
CA ALA A 549 -49.26 20.00 22.36
C ALA A 549 -50.42 19.53 21.46
N VAL A 550 -50.26 18.37 20.85
CA VAL A 550 -51.29 17.71 20.04
C VAL A 550 -51.90 16.58 20.87
N GLU A 551 -53.20 16.59 20.98
CA GLU A 551 -53.96 15.56 21.71
C GLU A 551 -53.70 14.19 21.03
N ASN A 552 -53.43 13.16 21.85
CA ASN A 552 -53.08 11.82 21.41
C ASN A 552 -51.77 11.68 20.57
N GLY A 553 -50.95 12.75 20.45
CA GLY A 553 -49.62 12.68 19.80
C GLY A 553 -48.59 12.05 20.76
N ALA A 554 -48.22 10.80 20.55
CA ALA A 554 -47.23 10.06 21.36
C ALA A 554 -45.80 10.13 20.82
N ARG A 555 -45.64 10.55 19.57
CA ARG A 555 -44.33 10.71 18.94
C ARG A 555 -44.38 11.85 17.90
N ILE A 556 -43.31 12.63 17.86
CA ILE A 556 -43.17 13.72 16.89
C ILE A 556 -42.00 13.41 15.97
N ARG A 557 -42.18 13.56 14.66
CA ARG A 557 -41.11 13.48 13.67
C ARG A 557 -41.05 14.77 12.87
N LEU A 558 -39.81 15.19 12.61
CA LEU A 558 -39.49 16.38 11.84
C LEU A 558 -38.90 15.97 10.47
N PHE A 559 -39.37 16.60 9.41
CA PHE A 559 -38.90 16.41 8.05
C PHE A 559 -38.61 17.77 7.44
N LEU A 560 -37.35 18.08 7.20
CA LEU A 560 -36.97 19.28 6.48
C LEU A 560 -37.08 19.00 4.98
N LEU A 561 -37.86 19.82 4.29
CA LEU A 561 -38.18 19.69 2.87
C LEU A 561 -37.70 20.91 2.10
N ASP A 562 -37.30 20.73 0.84
CA ASP A 562 -37.04 21.81 -0.11
C ASP A 562 -38.34 22.38 -0.72
N GLN A 563 -38.21 23.29 -1.68
CA GLN A 563 -39.32 23.89 -2.37
C GLN A 563 -40.21 22.88 -3.12
N ASP A 564 -39.63 21.76 -3.58
CA ASP A 564 -40.26 20.68 -4.34
C ASP A 564 -40.80 19.57 -3.42
N ASN A 565 -40.81 19.79 -2.12
CA ASN A 565 -41.19 18.86 -1.04
C ASN A 565 -40.33 17.58 -0.98
N GLN A 566 -39.08 17.64 -1.42
CA GLN A 566 -38.12 16.55 -1.25
C GLN A 566 -37.38 16.70 0.08
N PRO A 567 -37.04 15.58 0.77
CA PRO A 567 -36.30 15.63 2.04
C PRO A 567 -34.88 16.19 1.82
N VAL A 568 -34.53 17.25 2.54
CA VAL A 568 -33.19 17.88 2.53
C VAL A 568 -32.20 17.11 3.41
N CYS A 569 -32.68 16.46 4.45
CA CYS A 569 -31.86 15.68 5.37
C CYS A 569 -32.67 14.53 5.98
N ARG A 570 -32.00 13.68 6.79
CA ARG A 570 -32.65 12.59 7.53
C ARG A 570 -33.71 13.15 8.49
N ALA A 571 -34.85 12.50 8.54
CA ALA A 571 -35.91 12.86 9.47
C ALA A 571 -35.47 12.67 10.92
N MET A 572 -35.80 13.64 11.77
CA MET A 572 -35.54 13.60 13.20
C MET A 572 -36.78 13.12 13.97
N THR A 573 -36.58 12.38 15.03
CA THR A 573 -37.64 11.99 15.96
C THR A 573 -37.47 12.78 17.25
N VAL A 574 -38.50 13.50 17.63
CA VAL A 574 -38.65 14.15 18.95
C VAL A 574 -39.38 13.16 19.83
N LYS A 575 -38.76 12.68 20.91
CA LYS A 575 -39.41 11.81 21.88
C LYS A 575 -40.34 12.65 22.75
N ARG A 576 -41.51 12.10 23.10
CA ARG A 576 -42.45 12.67 24.06
C ARG A 576 -42.36 11.93 25.36
#